data_7e26aad340166a36a9b04f8c247a48a9
#
_entry.id   7e26aad340166a36a9b04f8c247a48a9
#
_cell.length_a   1.000
_cell.length_b   1.000
_cell.length_c   1.000
_cell.angle_alpha   90.00
_cell.angle_beta   90.00
_cell.angle_gamma   90.00
#
_symmetry.space_group_name_H-M   'P 1'
#
loop_
_entity.id
_entity.type
_entity.pdbx_description
1 polymer ?
#
loop_
_entity_poly.entity_id
_entity_poly.type
_entity_poly.pdbx_seq_one_letter_code
_entity_poly.pdbx_strand_id
1 'polypeptide(L)'
;MKKSILTMISLLILVTFVLSGCGSTGANESVTDYSQTASTVSTTDTADETNTDELFSSRDLSGEIDTTDAVKISLNGDTATASSENVSISGSTVTIKKEGTYILSGTLENGSIIVNVSKEEKVQLVLNGVSITSDTFAPIYIAGADKVFITLSEGTQNTLVNGGSFKQIDDNNVDAVIFSKDDITLNGTGTLTVKSPAGHGIVGKDEVTIASGTYNISSSNTAIRANDSIAIADGTFTLVADTDGVHAENNDDDTLGSVYIKGGTFNIKVSDDGIHATTTLQIDGGTFNITAAEGLEATCVKINDGTVSITASDDGINAAKKSSGTTPTVEINGGNVTITMGQGDTDGVDSNGNITINGGTISVTGNSAFDYDGTGVINGGKVIVNGTEVTTLTNQMMGGPGGGNGGFGGRGGFKGPRG
;
A
#
# COMPACT_ATOMS: atom_id res chain seq x y z
N MET A 1 49.29 -23.61 9.37
CA MET A 1 49.19 -24.97 8.79
C MET A 1 48.04 -25.73 9.47
N LYS A 2 47.16 -26.24 8.73
CA LYS A 2 46.03 -27.18 8.81
C LYS A 2 44.70 -26.52 8.52
N LYS A 3 44.30 -26.70 7.25
CA LYS A 3 42.94 -26.52 6.73
C LYS A 3 42.11 -27.69 7.21
N SER A 4 40.88 -27.43 7.70
CA SER A 4 39.85 -28.46 7.84
C SER A 4 38.71 -28.09 6.90
N ILE A 5 38.51 -28.95 5.93
CA ILE A 5 37.40 -28.93 4.97
C ILE A 5 36.24 -29.71 5.63
N LEU A 6 35.10 -29.07 5.82
CA LEU A 6 33.87 -29.74 6.24
C LEU A 6 32.93 -29.88 5.03
N THR A 7 32.70 -31.09 4.65
CA THR A 7 31.91 -31.53 3.49
C THR A 7 30.44 -31.49 3.85
N MET A 8 29.63 -30.70 3.12
CA MET A 8 28.17 -30.77 3.15
C MET A 8 27.71 -32.00 2.35
N ILE A 9 26.98 -32.90 3.02
CA ILE A 9 26.25 -34.01 2.38
C ILE A 9 24.82 -33.51 2.15
N SER A 10 24.48 -33.33 0.88
CA SER A 10 23.14 -33.11 0.39
C SER A 10 22.40 -34.42 0.28
N LEU A 11 21.31 -34.62 1.03
CA LEU A 11 20.46 -35.77 0.97
C LEU A 11 19.31 -35.57 -0.02
N LEU A 12 19.46 -36.12 -1.21
CA LEU A 12 18.46 -36.13 -2.26
C LEU A 12 17.48 -37.28 -2.02
N ILE A 13 16.22 -36.99 -1.64
CA ILE A 13 15.18 -38.02 -1.52
C ILE A 13 14.48 -38.15 -2.88
N LEU A 14 14.73 -39.27 -3.54
CA LEU A 14 14.09 -39.67 -4.78
C LEU A 14 12.82 -40.49 -4.44
N VAL A 15 11.64 -39.98 -4.74
CA VAL A 15 10.37 -40.70 -4.63
C VAL A 15 10.07 -41.33 -6.00
N THR A 16 10.17 -42.65 -6.07
CA THR A 16 9.78 -43.45 -7.25
C THR A 16 8.32 -43.87 -7.14
N PHE A 17 7.48 -43.42 -8.08
CA PHE A 17 6.13 -43.95 -8.26
C PHE A 17 6.22 -45.27 -9.07
N VAL A 18 5.68 -46.33 -8.49
CA VAL A 18 5.51 -47.64 -9.17
C VAL A 18 4.10 -47.65 -9.75
N LEU A 19 4.02 -47.76 -11.08
CA LEU A 19 2.80 -48.06 -11.82
C LEU A 19 2.63 -49.58 -11.86
N SER A 20 1.57 -50.10 -11.24
CA SER A 20 1.10 -51.46 -11.43
C SER A 20 -0.10 -51.45 -12.37
N GLY A 21 0.13 -51.92 -13.58
CA GLY A 21 -0.95 -52.27 -14.49
C GLY A 21 -1.34 -53.74 -14.30
N CYS A 22 -2.61 -54.04 -14.41
CA CYS A 22 -3.08 -55.37 -14.78
C CYS A 22 -4.38 -55.28 -15.55
N GLY A 23 -4.40 -55.85 -16.74
CA GLY A 23 -5.49 -55.88 -17.67
C GLY A 23 -6.40 -57.08 -17.49
N SER A 24 -7.49 -57.11 -18.17
CA SER A 24 -7.94 -58.00 -19.22
C SER A 24 -9.46 -58.09 -19.35
N THR A 25 -9.86 -57.91 -20.58
CA THR A 25 -10.85 -58.66 -21.39
C THR A 25 -12.33 -58.66 -21.03
N GLY A 26 -13.13 -58.28 -22.04
CA GLY A 26 -14.49 -58.69 -22.23
C GLY A 26 -15.27 -57.79 -23.19
N ALA A 27 -15.54 -58.34 -24.37
CA ALA A 27 -16.27 -57.74 -25.47
C ALA A 27 -17.80 -57.61 -25.18
N ASN A 28 -18.51 -56.64 -25.70
CA ASN A 28 -19.48 -56.69 -26.79
C ASN A 28 -20.32 -55.41 -26.92
N GLU A 29 -20.32 -54.93 -28.15
CA GLU A 29 -21.37 -54.36 -29.00
C GLU A 29 -22.36 -53.28 -28.49
N SER A 30 -22.29 -52.23 -29.28
CA SER A 30 -23.32 -51.43 -29.97
C SER A 30 -24.22 -50.54 -29.15
N VAL A 31 -24.21 -49.33 -29.54
CA VAL A 31 -25.23 -48.49 -30.16
C VAL A 31 -24.86 -47.02 -30.04
N THR A 32 -24.85 -46.36 -31.18
CA THR A 32 -24.72 -44.94 -31.46
C THR A 32 -25.67 -44.06 -30.64
N ASP A 33 -25.11 -43.05 -30.00
CA ASP A 33 -25.82 -41.80 -29.87
C ASP A 33 -24.80 -40.63 -29.93
N TYR A 34 -25.01 -39.76 -30.93
CA TYR A 34 -24.24 -38.55 -31.14
C TYR A 34 -24.83 -37.43 -30.24
N SER A 35 -24.25 -37.24 -29.07
CA SER A 35 -24.48 -35.95 -28.36
C SER A 35 -23.18 -35.15 -28.36
N GLN A 36 -23.20 -34.04 -29.07
CA GLN A 36 -22.18 -33.00 -29.02
C GLN A 36 -22.03 -32.47 -27.59
N THR A 37 -20.99 -32.88 -26.90
CA THR A 37 -20.50 -32.18 -25.73
C THR A 37 -19.72 -30.95 -26.18
N ALA A 38 -20.34 -29.79 -26.05
CA ALA A 38 -19.64 -28.53 -26.11
C ALA A 38 -18.55 -28.53 -25.03
N SER A 39 -17.30 -28.52 -25.47
CA SER A 39 -16.15 -28.28 -24.60
C SER A 39 -16.21 -26.84 -24.16
N THR A 40 -16.73 -26.58 -22.96
CA THR A 40 -16.53 -25.30 -22.31
C THR A 40 -15.06 -25.22 -21.92
N VAL A 41 -14.32 -24.42 -22.66
CA VAL A 41 -13.00 -23.95 -22.22
C VAL A 41 -13.29 -23.02 -21.03
N SER A 42 -13.10 -23.55 -19.83
CA SER A 42 -13.04 -22.76 -18.61
C SER A 42 -11.67 -22.10 -18.61
N THR A 43 -11.60 -20.89 -19.09
CA THR A 43 -10.48 -19.98 -18.76
C THR A 43 -10.79 -19.39 -17.39
N THR A 44 -10.44 -20.13 -16.34
CA THR A 44 -10.31 -19.52 -15.02
C THR A 44 -8.92 -18.86 -14.98
N ASP A 45 -8.81 -17.62 -15.43
CA ASP A 45 -7.85 -16.68 -14.89
C ASP A 45 -8.37 -16.33 -13.48
N THR A 46 -8.03 -17.16 -12.52
CA THR A 46 -8.16 -16.79 -11.11
C THR A 46 -7.06 -15.77 -10.84
N ALA A 47 -7.42 -14.48 -10.80
CA ALA A 47 -6.64 -13.52 -10.04
C ALA A 47 -6.40 -14.15 -8.65
N ASP A 48 -5.14 -14.23 -8.26
CA ASP A 48 -4.73 -14.82 -6.98
C ASP A 48 -5.49 -14.06 -5.87
N GLU A 49 -6.45 -14.74 -5.22
CA GLU A 49 -7.14 -14.13 -4.07
C GLU A 49 -6.10 -14.01 -2.96
N THR A 50 -5.66 -12.79 -2.70
CA THR A 50 -4.75 -12.49 -1.59
C THR A 50 -5.36 -13.10 -0.33
N ASN A 51 -4.65 -14.03 0.31
CA ASN A 51 -5.10 -14.63 1.57
C ASN A 51 -4.99 -13.58 2.69
N THR A 52 -6.01 -12.77 2.84
CA THR A 52 -6.05 -11.60 3.71
C THR A 52 -6.03 -11.96 5.21
N ASP A 53 -6.30 -13.22 5.56
CA ASP A 53 -6.25 -13.70 6.95
C ASP A 53 -4.81 -13.82 7.49
N GLU A 54 -3.79 -13.83 6.62
CA GLU A 54 -2.38 -13.93 7.00
C GLU A 54 -1.65 -12.58 7.08
N LEU A 55 -2.28 -11.48 6.61
CA LEU A 55 -1.64 -10.14 6.55
C LEU A 55 -1.44 -9.50 7.94
N PHE A 56 -2.13 -9.98 8.96
CA PHE A 56 -2.03 -9.44 10.30
C PHE A 56 -1.79 -10.56 11.31
N SER A 57 -0.65 -10.54 11.97
CA SER A 57 -0.44 -11.43 13.11
C SER A 57 -1.29 -10.98 14.31
N SER A 58 -1.54 -11.90 15.25
CA SER A 58 -2.23 -11.54 16.50
C SER A 58 -1.48 -10.46 17.29
N ARG A 59 -0.16 -10.40 17.18
CA ARG A 59 0.66 -9.38 17.82
C ARG A 59 0.52 -8.01 17.14
N ASP A 60 0.37 -7.97 15.82
CA ASP A 60 0.09 -6.71 15.10
C ASP A 60 -1.22 -6.10 15.61
N LEU A 61 -2.25 -6.91 15.76
CA LEU A 61 -3.59 -6.46 16.15
C LEU A 61 -3.76 -6.16 17.62
N SER A 62 -2.98 -6.76 18.52
CA SER A 62 -3.24 -6.69 19.96
C SER A 62 -2.97 -5.30 20.54
N GLY A 63 -1.90 -4.63 20.12
CA GLY A 63 -1.46 -3.37 20.75
C GLY A 63 -1.17 -3.50 22.27
N GLU A 64 -1.08 -4.72 22.81
CA GLU A 64 -0.80 -4.97 24.22
C GLU A 64 0.62 -4.54 24.59
N ILE A 65 0.75 -3.97 25.78
CA ILE A 65 2.02 -3.50 26.33
C ILE A 65 2.40 -4.39 27.52
N ASP A 66 3.37 -5.28 27.33
CA ASP A 66 3.95 -5.99 28.46
C ASP A 66 4.88 -5.06 29.24
N THR A 67 4.47 -4.70 30.44
CA THR A 67 5.21 -3.80 31.33
C THR A 67 6.12 -4.52 32.33
N THR A 68 6.15 -5.86 32.35
CA THR A 68 6.85 -6.65 33.37
C THR A 68 8.35 -6.36 33.39
N ASP A 69 9.00 -6.36 32.20
CA ASP A 69 10.41 -6.08 32.03
C ASP A 69 10.65 -4.85 31.14
N ALA A 70 9.64 -3.99 31.00
CA ALA A 70 9.71 -2.83 30.11
C ALA A 70 10.77 -1.82 30.58
N VAL A 71 11.61 -1.40 29.64
CA VAL A 71 12.60 -0.36 29.85
C VAL A 71 11.94 1.01 29.72
N LYS A 72 12.04 1.84 30.75
CA LYS A 72 11.54 3.21 30.72
C LYS A 72 12.60 4.15 30.18
N ILE A 73 12.23 4.97 29.20
CA ILE A 73 13.07 6.01 28.62
C ILE A 73 12.35 7.35 28.86
N SER A 74 12.95 8.20 29.67
CA SER A 74 12.46 9.55 29.92
C SER A 74 13.23 10.55 29.08
N LEU A 75 12.52 11.26 28.21
CA LEU A 75 13.04 12.30 27.32
C LEU A 75 13.03 13.64 28.04
N ASN A 76 14.19 14.34 28.10
CA ASN A 76 14.40 15.49 29.00
C ASN A 76 15.02 16.67 28.25
N GLY A 77 14.39 17.13 27.17
CA GLY A 77 14.89 18.21 26.33
C GLY A 77 16.04 17.76 25.42
N ASP A 78 17.26 18.14 25.70
CA ASP A 78 18.44 17.84 24.89
C ASP A 78 19.13 16.49 25.25
N THR A 79 18.52 15.71 26.14
CA THR A 79 19.03 14.40 26.59
C THR A 79 17.90 13.47 26.98
N ALA A 80 18.27 12.26 27.38
CA ALA A 80 17.32 11.28 27.93
C ALA A 80 17.94 10.50 29.10
N THR A 81 17.12 9.74 29.82
CA THR A 81 17.56 8.73 30.79
C THR A 81 16.85 7.42 30.52
N ALA A 82 17.53 6.31 30.76
CA ALA A 82 16.96 4.97 30.59
C ALA A 82 17.19 4.12 31.84
N SER A 83 16.26 3.20 32.09
CA SER A 83 16.34 2.26 33.23
C SER A 83 17.17 1.00 32.93
N SER A 84 17.85 0.94 31.80
CA SER A 84 18.60 -0.26 31.35
C SER A 84 19.84 0.11 30.55
N GLU A 85 20.91 -0.69 30.67
CA GLU A 85 22.12 -0.61 29.84
C GLU A 85 21.91 -1.06 28.37
N ASN A 86 20.75 -1.65 28.07
CA ASN A 86 20.38 -1.97 26.71
C ASN A 86 20.10 -0.72 25.86
N VAL A 87 20.05 0.45 26.50
CA VAL A 87 19.89 1.77 25.84
C VAL A 87 21.16 2.59 26.01
N SER A 88 21.72 3.04 24.91
CA SER A 88 22.84 3.97 24.89
C SER A 88 22.35 5.38 24.61
N ILE A 89 22.78 6.36 25.37
CA ILE A 89 22.39 7.75 25.23
C ILE A 89 23.66 8.58 24.97
N SER A 90 23.61 9.38 23.89
CA SER A 90 24.69 10.31 23.54
C SER A 90 24.08 11.65 23.12
N GLY A 91 24.09 12.64 24.03
CA GLY A 91 23.32 13.88 23.85
C GLY A 91 21.83 13.55 23.68
N SER A 92 21.22 14.02 22.62
CA SER A 92 19.83 13.77 22.27
C SER A 92 19.62 12.52 21.40
N THR A 93 20.64 11.71 21.16
CA THR A 93 20.52 10.44 20.44
C THR A 93 20.35 9.30 21.43
N VAL A 94 19.25 8.56 21.31
CA VAL A 94 18.89 7.40 22.12
C VAL A 94 18.96 6.17 21.23
N THR A 95 19.86 5.21 21.52
CA THR A 95 20.01 3.98 20.73
C THR A 95 19.61 2.76 21.54
N ILE A 96 18.63 2.02 21.06
CA ILE A 96 18.15 0.75 21.58
C ILE A 96 18.95 -0.38 20.93
N LYS A 97 19.53 -1.29 21.74
CA LYS A 97 20.51 -2.31 21.31
C LYS A 97 20.09 -3.73 21.58
N LYS A 98 18.89 -3.97 22.13
CA LYS A 98 18.36 -5.28 22.43
C LYS A 98 16.86 -5.32 22.21
N GLU A 99 16.35 -6.54 21.98
CA GLU A 99 14.91 -6.82 22.00
C GLU A 99 14.24 -6.42 23.31
N GLY A 100 12.95 -6.19 23.28
CA GLY A 100 12.14 -5.88 24.45
C GLY A 100 11.15 -4.75 24.24
N THR A 101 10.47 -4.39 25.32
CA THR A 101 9.49 -3.30 25.36
C THR A 101 10.14 -2.04 25.94
N TYR A 102 10.05 -0.92 25.24
CA TYR A 102 10.62 0.37 25.62
C TYR A 102 9.52 1.42 25.69
N ILE A 103 9.25 1.93 26.90
CA ILE A 103 8.23 2.94 27.14
C ILE A 103 8.89 4.31 27.14
N LEU A 104 8.57 5.11 26.14
CA LEU A 104 9.10 6.45 25.93
C LEU A 104 8.10 7.51 26.41
N SER A 105 8.56 8.50 27.16
CA SER A 105 7.74 9.63 27.59
C SER A 105 8.55 10.92 27.69
N GLY A 106 7.89 12.06 27.51
CA GLY A 106 8.50 13.37 27.63
C GLY A 106 8.90 14.01 26.30
N THR A 107 9.81 14.98 26.36
CA THR A 107 10.20 15.77 25.19
C THR A 107 11.67 15.57 24.86
N LEU A 108 11.99 15.35 23.58
CA LEU A 108 13.35 15.31 23.06
C LEU A 108 13.52 16.39 21.98
N GLU A 109 14.40 17.32 22.22
CA GLU A 109 14.67 18.44 21.30
C GLU A 109 15.91 18.10 20.46
N ASN A 110 15.78 18.29 19.15
CA ASN A 110 16.83 17.99 18.14
C ASN A 110 17.49 16.62 18.37
N GLY A 111 16.67 15.60 18.51
CA GLY A 111 17.12 14.26 18.87
C GLY A 111 16.45 13.15 18.05
N SER A 112 16.91 11.92 18.31
CA SER A 112 16.44 10.74 17.59
C SER A 112 16.43 9.50 18.48
N ILE A 113 15.44 8.66 18.26
CA ILE A 113 15.37 7.29 18.79
C ILE A 113 15.84 6.36 17.67
N ILE A 114 16.93 5.65 17.90
CA ILE A 114 17.48 4.69 16.94
C ILE A 114 17.26 3.28 17.48
N VAL A 115 16.64 2.41 16.72
CA VAL A 115 16.58 0.97 16.99
C VAL A 115 17.64 0.31 16.12
N ASN A 116 18.60 -0.36 16.76
CA ASN A 116 19.67 -1.10 16.09
C ASN A 116 19.94 -2.39 16.85
N VAL A 117 19.13 -3.40 16.56
CA VAL A 117 19.18 -4.73 17.16
C VAL A 117 19.48 -5.79 16.09
N SER A 118 19.61 -7.05 16.47
CA SER A 118 19.78 -8.14 15.52
C SER A 118 18.55 -8.28 14.62
N LYS A 119 18.76 -8.76 13.39
CA LYS A 119 17.69 -9.09 12.43
C LYS A 119 16.77 -10.25 12.85
N GLU A 120 17.00 -10.82 14.01
CA GLU A 120 16.20 -11.87 14.61
C GLU A 120 15.43 -11.35 15.85
N GLU A 121 15.69 -10.10 16.26
CA GLU A 121 15.13 -9.47 17.46
C GLU A 121 13.97 -8.53 17.14
N LYS A 122 12.91 -8.60 17.97
CA LYS A 122 11.74 -7.72 17.88
C LYS A 122 11.75 -6.67 18.98
N VAL A 123 11.40 -5.44 18.63
CA VAL A 123 11.33 -4.33 19.58
C VAL A 123 9.91 -3.75 19.59
N GLN A 124 9.43 -3.41 20.79
CA GLN A 124 8.22 -2.62 20.96
C GLN A 124 8.59 -1.24 21.50
N LEU A 125 8.33 -0.20 20.71
CA LEU A 125 8.41 1.21 21.10
C LEU A 125 7.03 1.69 21.54
N VAL A 126 6.83 1.90 22.81
CA VAL A 126 5.58 2.42 23.37
C VAL A 126 5.68 3.94 23.47
N LEU A 127 4.93 4.65 22.63
CA LEU A 127 4.87 6.11 22.68
C LEU A 127 3.83 6.54 23.71
N ASN A 128 4.30 7.03 24.86
CA ASN A 128 3.49 7.39 26.00
C ASN A 128 3.57 8.92 26.27
N GLY A 129 3.01 9.72 25.37
CA GLY A 129 3.02 11.17 25.48
C GLY A 129 4.39 11.76 25.14
N VAL A 130 4.94 11.38 23.98
CA VAL A 130 6.23 11.90 23.51
C VAL A 130 6.07 13.12 22.61
N SER A 131 7.05 14.03 22.69
CA SER A 131 7.27 15.08 21.70
C SER A 131 8.74 15.03 21.27
N ILE A 132 9.00 14.59 20.04
CA ILE A 132 10.36 14.48 19.52
C ILE A 132 10.50 15.36 18.29
N THR A 133 11.47 16.26 18.32
CA THR A 133 11.89 17.06 17.16
C THR A 133 13.30 16.66 16.75
N SER A 134 13.58 16.64 15.45
CA SER A 134 14.91 16.41 14.92
C SER A 134 15.17 17.36 13.76
N ASP A 135 16.07 18.31 13.93
CA ASP A 135 16.31 19.37 12.94
C ASP A 135 16.84 18.84 11.61
N THR A 136 17.61 17.77 11.66
CA THR A 136 18.36 17.30 10.48
C THR A 136 18.31 15.79 10.28
N PHE A 137 17.42 15.05 10.98
CA PHE A 137 17.36 13.59 10.86
C PHE A 137 15.96 13.07 11.21
N ALA A 138 15.78 11.75 11.15
CA ALA A 138 14.54 11.10 11.55
C ALA A 138 14.38 11.13 13.09
N PRO A 139 13.24 11.58 13.63
CA PRO A 139 12.89 11.40 15.04
C PRO A 139 12.87 9.95 15.49
N ILE A 140 12.44 9.01 14.63
CA ILE A 140 12.55 7.56 14.86
C ILE A 140 13.20 6.92 13.64
N TYR A 141 14.31 6.22 13.88
CA TYR A 141 15.05 5.47 12.86
C TYR A 141 15.27 4.03 13.29
N ILE A 142 14.72 3.09 12.53
CA ILE A 142 14.96 1.66 12.68
C ILE A 142 16.06 1.28 11.69
N ALA A 143 17.29 1.13 12.21
CA ALA A 143 18.49 0.77 11.45
C ALA A 143 18.64 -0.75 11.30
N GLY A 144 18.04 -1.54 12.20
CA GLY A 144 18.01 -2.99 12.15
C GLY A 144 17.13 -3.59 13.23
N ALA A 145 16.28 -4.55 12.84
CA ALA A 145 15.46 -5.42 13.69
C ALA A 145 14.92 -6.57 12.83
N ASP A 146 14.23 -7.56 13.41
CA ASP A 146 13.30 -8.41 12.67
C ASP A 146 12.01 -7.65 12.40
N LYS A 147 11.38 -7.08 13.45
CA LYS A 147 10.20 -6.22 13.34
C LYS A 147 10.13 -5.23 14.50
N VAL A 148 9.66 -4.02 14.26
CA VAL A 148 9.42 -3.02 15.30
C VAL A 148 7.94 -2.69 15.40
N PHE A 149 7.39 -2.83 16.61
CA PHE A 149 6.03 -2.41 16.95
C PHE A 149 6.08 -1.01 17.57
N ILE A 150 5.44 -0.04 16.95
CA ILE A 150 5.26 1.32 17.47
C ILE A 150 3.85 1.40 18.05
N THR A 151 3.75 1.27 19.38
CA THR A 151 2.47 1.21 20.09
C THR A 151 2.11 2.57 20.68
N LEU A 152 0.97 3.11 20.29
CA LEU A 152 0.44 4.38 20.81
C LEU A 152 -0.35 4.10 22.08
N SER A 153 0.18 4.50 23.26
CA SER A 153 -0.51 4.33 24.53
C SER A 153 -1.88 4.99 24.53
N GLU A 154 -2.85 4.33 25.12
CA GLU A 154 -4.22 4.81 25.20
C GLU A 154 -4.31 6.24 25.79
N GLY A 155 -5.11 7.10 25.13
CA GLY A 155 -5.36 8.49 25.58
C GLY A 155 -4.18 9.43 25.44
N THR A 156 -3.05 8.99 24.89
CA THR A 156 -1.86 9.85 24.73
C THR A 156 -1.85 10.59 23.39
N GLN A 157 -1.19 11.77 23.42
CA GLN A 157 -0.87 12.55 22.24
C GLN A 157 0.64 12.48 22.02
N ASN A 158 1.07 11.99 20.87
CA ASN A 158 2.46 11.85 20.50
C ASN A 158 2.77 12.73 19.28
N THR A 159 3.90 13.39 19.28
CA THR A 159 4.29 14.30 18.19
C THR A 159 5.72 14.03 17.76
N LEU A 160 5.91 13.84 16.47
CA LEU A 160 7.20 13.64 15.84
C LEU A 160 7.37 14.66 14.70
N VAL A 161 8.46 15.41 14.70
CA VAL A 161 8.68 16.50 13.75
C VAL A 161 10.12 16.45 13.21
N ASN A 162 10.28 16.49 11.88
CA ASN A 162 11.55 16.82 11.25
C ASN A 162 11.65 18.35 11.05
N GLY A 163 12.85 18.90 11.24
CA GLY A 163 13.10 20.35 11.16
C GLY A 163 13.29 20.92 9.75
N GLY A 164 13.14 20.11 8.70
CA GLY A 164 13.20 20.55 7.29
C GLY A 164 14.42 20.07 6.52
N SER A 165 15.18 19.11 7.05
CA SER A 165 16.28 18.46 6.31
C SER A 165 16.57 17.05 6.84
N PHE A 166 17.20 16.21 6.00
CA PHE A 166 17.70 14.90 6.39
C PHE A 166 19.18 14.78 6.03
N LYS A 167 20.05 14.66 7.04
CA LYS A 167 21.46 14.34 6.86
C LYS A 167 21.63 12.85 6.89
N GLN A 168 22.35 12.32 5.92
CA GLN A 168 22.71 10.91 5.93
C GLN A 168 23.74 10.63 7.02
N ILE A 169 23.46 9.62 7.86
CA ILE A 169 24.38 9.12 8.90
C ILE A 169 24.95 7.75 8.54
N ASP A 170 24.37 7.10 7.55
CA ASP A 170 24.75 5.83 6.97
C ASP A 170 24.33 5.78 5.49
N ASP A 171 24.40 4.62 4.85
CA ASP A 171 24.13 4.44 3.41
C ASP A 171 22.61 4.28 3.11
N ASN A 172 21.70 4.57 4.04
CA ASN A 172 20.29 4.21 3.93
C ASN A 172 19.37 5.31 3.40
N ASN A 173 19.86 6.44 2.96
CA ASN A 173 19.05 7.55 2.42
C ASN A 173 17.78 7.85 3.25
N VAL A 174 17.96 8.09 4.55
CA VAL A 174 16.87 8.38 5.49
C VAL A 174 16.23 9.70 5.13
N ASP A 175 14.92 9.69 4.83
CA ASP A 175 14.14 10.83 4.33
C ASP A 175 12.71 10.90 4.89
N ALA A 176 12.48 10.28 6.06
CA ALA A 176 11.19 10.27 6.73
C ALA A 176 11.29 10.58 8.23
N VAL A 177 10.21 11.02 8.83
CA VAL A 177 10.10 11.25 10.29
C VAL A 177 10.16 9.92 11.06
N ILE A 178 9.48 8.89 10.57
CA ILE A 178 9.69 7.51 10.97
C ILE A 178 10.25 6.78 9.75
N PHE A 179 11.46 6.28 9.87
CA PHE A 179 12.12 5.53 8.82
C PHE A 179 12.54 4.15 9.32
N SER A 180 12.10 3.11 8.63
CA SER A 180 12.48 1.74 8.94
C SER A 180 13.14 1.06 7.74
N LYS A 181 14.19 0.31 8.02
CA LYS A 181 14.82 -0.61 7.06
C LYS A 181 14.16 -1.99 7.06
N ASP A 182 13.33 -2.24 8.04
CA ASP A 182 12.71 -3.53 8.32
C ASP A 182 11.23 -3.33 8.58
N ASP A 183 10.52 -4.42 8.80
CA ASP A 183 9.10 -4.42 9.06
C ASP A 183 8.71 -3.54 10.24
N ILE A 184 7.67 -2.76 10.07
CA ILE A 184 7.08 -1.99 11.15
C ILE A 184 5.58 -2.25 11.28
N THR A 185 5.13 -2.30 12.53
CA THR A 185 3.71 -2.26 12.86
C THR A 185 3.41 -1.04 13.72
N LEU A 186 2.40 -0.28 13.34
CA LEU A 186 1.83 0.79 14.16
C LEU A 186 0.50 0.30 14.74
N ASN A 187 0.34 0.38 16.07
CA ASN A 187 -0.86 -0.07 16.77
C ASN A 187 -1.15 0.74 18.03
N GLY A 188 -2.14 0.30 18.83
CA GLY A 188 -2.59 1.02 20.02
C GLY A 188 -3.68 2.04 19.70
N THR A 189 -4.16 2.77 20.73
CA THR A 189 -5.34 3.65 20.62
C THR A 189 -5.06 5.14 20.85
N GLY A 190 -3.78 5.49 21.01
CA GLY A 190 -3.34 6.89 21.13
C GLY A 190 -3.37 7.63 19.81
N THR A 191 -2.91 8.88 19.86
CA THR A 191 -2.77 9.75 18.67
C THR A 191 -1.30 9.97 18.35
N LEU A 192 -0.95 9.89 17.07
CA LEU A 192 0.36 10.27 16.53
C LEU A 192 0.21 11.41 15.53
N THR A 193 0.90 12.50 15.79
CA THR A 193 1.05 13.63 14.85
C THR A 193 2.46 13.60 14.27
N VAL A 194 2.56 13.54 12.94
CA VAL A 194 3.81 13.53 12.18
C VAL A 194 3.89 14.75 11.29
N LYS A 195 5.02 15.47 11.35
CA LYS A 195 5.28 16.62 10.47
C LYS A 195 6.63 16.47 9.80
N SER A 196 6.61 16.43 8.48
CA SER A 196 7.81 16.24 7.63
C SER A 196 7.87 17.31 6.53
N PRO A 197 8.39 18.50 6.81
CA PRO A 197 8.45 19.57 5.80
C PRO A 197 9.50 19.35 4.71
N ALA A 198 10.32 18.28 4.79
CA ALA A 198 11.38 18.01 3.82
C ALA A 198 11.40 16.57 3.29
N GLY A 199 10.43 15.75 3.61
CA GLY A 199 10.42 14.35 3.18
C GLY A 199 9.13 13.65 3.49
N HIS A 200 9.21 12.33 3.63
CA HIS A 200 8.05 11.48 3.91
C HIS A 200 7.64 11.53 5.39
N GLY A 201 6.40 11.14 5.66
CA GLY A 201 5.94 10.99 7.04
C GLY A 201 6.47 9.70 7.66
N ILE A 202 6.06 8.55 7.13
CA ILE A 202 6.44 7.21 7.57
C ILE A 202 6.95 6.43 6.36
N VAL A 203 8.11 5.81 6.49
CA VAL A 203 8.70 4.95 5.46
C VAL A 203 9.10 3.60 6.06
N GLY A 204 8.63 2.50 5.48
CA GLY A 204 9.16 1.16 5.61
C GLY A 204 9.87 0.73 4.32
N LYS A 205 11.10 0.19 4.45
CA LYS A 205 11.80 -0.37 3.27
C LYS A 205 11.34 -1.78 2.94
N ASP A 206 10.66 -2.43 3.86
CA ASP A 206 9.99 -3.71 3.68
C ASP A 206 8.48 -3.47 3.89
N GLU A 207 7.85 -4.00 4.93
CA GLU A 207 6.41 -3.91 5.15
C GLU A 207 6.02 -2.83 6.17
N VAL A 208 4.90 -2.14 5.92
CA VAL A 208 4.24 -1.24 6.88
C VAL A 208 2.86 -1.80 7.23
N THR A 209 2.68 -2.24 8.45
CA THR A 209 1.38 -2.68 8.98
C THR A 209 0.81 -1.61 9.91
N ILE A 210 -0.47 -1.25 9.75
CA ILE A 210 -1.17 -0.35 10.67
C ILE A 210 -2.43 -1.05 11.17
N ALA A 211 -2.45 -1.39 12.45
CA ALA A 211 -3.54 -2.17 13.02
C ALA A 211 -4.64 -1.30 13.66
N SER A 212 -4.26 -0.14 14.21
CA SER A 212 -5.18 0.77 14.90
C SER A 212 -4.48 2.09 15.23
N GLY A 213 -5.21 3.07 15.75
CA GLY A 213 -4.68 4.36 16.21
C GLY A 213 -5.25 5.55 15.47
N THR A 214 -4.83 6.75 15.88
CA THR A 214 -5.18 8.01 15.20
C THR A 214 -3.91 8.67 14.67
N TYR A 215 -3.87 8.94 13.37
CA TYR A 215 -2.71 9.45 12.66
C TYR A 215 -3.01 10.76 11.96
N ASN A 216 -2.28 11.82 12.33
CA ASN A 216 -2.32 13.12 11.67
C ASN A 216 -0.96 13.36 11.03
N ILE A 217 -0.85 13.16 9.73
CA ILE A 217 0.43 13.21 9.00
C ILE A 217 0.41 14.36 8.01
N SER A 218 1.44 15.19 8.07
CA SER A 218 1.69 16.26 7.10
C SER A 218 3.13 16.14 6.59
N SER A 219 3.30 16.01 5.28
CA SER A 219 4.61 15.78 4.64
C SER A 219 4.74 16.53 3.33
N SER A 220 5.98 16.87 2.95
CA SER A 220 6.30 17.44 1.63
C SER A 220 6.51 16.37 0.55
N ASN A 221 6.53 15.10 0.94
CA ASN A 221 6.47 13.95 0.06
C ASN A 221 5.31 13.07 0.53
N THR A 222 5.33 11.77 0.27
CA THR A 222 4.29 10.80 0.64
C THR A 222 4.07 10.75 2.16
N ALA A 223 2.82 10.63 2.58
CA ALA A 223 2.53 10.55 4.01
C ALA A 223 2.90 9.19 4.61
N ILE A 224 2.54 8.07 3.96
CA ILE A 224 2.87 6.70 4.37
C ILE A 224 3.39 5.95 3.15
N ARG A 225 4.63 5.48 3.21
CA ARG A 225 5.27 4.74 2.12
C ARG A 225 5.84 3.41 2.59
N ALA A 226 5.71 2.38 1.75
CA ALA A 226 6.44 1.13 1.89
C ALA A 226 7.01 0.68 0.53
N ASN A 227 8.02 -0.20 0.56
CA ASN A 227 8.47 -0.81 -0.68
C ASN A 227 7.63 -2.06 -0.99
N ASP A 228 7.49 -2.99 -0.06
CA ASP A 228 6.93 -4.31 -0.37
C ASP A 228 5.42 -4.34 -0.20
N SER A 229 4.91 -3.88 0.94
CA SER A 229 3.46 -3.82 1.15
C SER A 229 3.04 -2.84 2.25
N ILE A 230 1.79 -2.37 2.15
CA ILE A 230 1.10 -1.65 3.22
C ILE A 230 -0.19 -2.39 3.54
N ALA A 231 -0.33 -2.82 4.81
CA ALA A 231 -1.54 -3.46 5.30
C ALA A 231 -2.18 -2.63 6.42
N ILE A 232 -3.44 -2.22 6.24
CA ILE A 232 -4.18 -1.41 7.22
C ILE A 232 -5.41 -2.17 7.70
N ALA A 233 -5.44 -2.55 8.98
CA ALA A 233 -6.60 -3.22 9.57
C ALA A 233 -7.70 -2.25 9.98
N ASP A 234 -7.33 -1.16 10.65
CA ASP A 234 -8.23 -0.10 11.14
C ASP A 234 -7.41 1.15 11.51
N GLY A 235 -8.08 2.24 11.82
CA GLY A 235 -7.49 3.49 12.28
C GLY A 235 -8.22 4.72 11.80
N THR A 236 -7.80 5.88 12.29
CA THR A 236 -8.30 7.18 11.81
C THR A 236 -7.14 7.98 11.26
N PHE A 237 -7.23 8.36 9.98
CA PHE A 237 -6.15 8.97 9.24
C PHE A 237 -6.56 10.35 8.72
N THR A 238 -5.73 11.35 9.00
CA THR A 238 -5.73 12.65 8.32
C THR A 238 -4.38 12.82 7.66
N LEU A 239 -4.35 12.64 6.34
CA LEU A 239 -3.13 12.66 5.53
C LEU A 239 -3.14 13.89 4.63
N VAL A 240 -2.11 14.71 4.75
CA VAL A 240 -1.87 15.87 3.89
C VAL A 240 -0.44 15.76 3.36
N ALA A 241 -0.29 15.62 2.05
CA ALA A 241 1.02 15.44 1.42
C ALA A 241 1.13 16.20 0.10
N ASP A 242 2.36 16.56 -0.27
CA ASP A 242 2.61 17.22 -1.56
C ASP A 242 2.74 16.19 -2.71
N THR A 243 2.86 14.89 -2.41
CA THR A 243 2.72 13.78 -3.35
C THR A 243 1.56 12.89 -2.90
N ASP A 244 1.79 11.66 -2.44
CA ASP A 244 0.76 10.66 -2.19
C ASP A 244 0.35 10.56 -0.72
N GLY A 245 -0.87 10.06 -0.51
CA GLY A 245 -1.34 9.74 0.83
C GLY A 245 -0.75 8.43 1.36
N VAL A 246 -0.96 7.36 0.63
CA VAL A 246 -0.44 6.01 0.90
C VAL A 246 0.19 5.49 -0.39
N HIS A 247 1.43 4.99 -0.33
CA HIS A 247 2.17 4.58 -1.52
C HIS A 247 3.01 3.32 -1.26
N ALA A 248 2.73 2.25 -2.00
CA ALA A 248 3.52 1.03 -1.96
C ALA A 248 4.16 0.77 -3.34
N GLU A 249 5.50 0.86 -3.40
CA GLU A 249 6.26 0.67 -4.63
C GLU A 249 7.66 0.11 -4.33
N ASN A 250 8.00 -1.02 -4.97
CA ASN A 250 9.33 -1.56 -4.96
C ASN A 250 9.99 -1.35 -6.34
N ASN A 251 11.04 -0.52 -6.37
CA ASN A 251 11.73 -0.18 -7.62
C ASN A 251 12.63 -1.31 -8.17
N ASP A 252 12.91 -2.32 -7.34
CA ASP A 252 13.77 -3.44 -7.69
C ASP A 252 12.97 -4.68 -8.11
N ASP A 253 11.70 -4.79 -7.65
CA ASP A 253 10.81 -5.92 -7.94
C ASP A 253 9.36 -5.44 -8.14
N ASP A 254 8.91 -5.39 -9.38
CA ASP A 254 7.56 -4.96 -9.76
C ASP A 254 6.44 -5.97 -9.44
N THR A 255 6.78 -7.08 -8.80
CA THR A 255 5.81 -8.03 -8.22
C THR A 255 5.45 -7.71 -6.78
N LEU A 256 6.14 -6.74 -6.17
CA LEU A 256 5.89 -6.18 -4.85
C LEU A 256 5.18 -4.81 -4.96
N GLY A 257 4.91 -4.17 -3.85
CA GLY A 257 4.21 -2.89 -3.80
C GLY A 257 2.69 -3.05 -3.80
N SER A 258 2.14 -3.77 -2.82
CA SER A 258 0.69 -3.92 -2.64
C SER A 258 0.14 -3.07 -1.49
N VAL A 259 -1.13 -2.67 -1.59
CA VAL A 259 -1.87 -2.00 -0.51
C VAL A 259 -3.14 -2.78 -0.21
N TYR A 260 -3.31 -3.19 1.05
CA TYR A 260 -4.51 -3.82 1.56
C TYR A 260 -5.14 -3.00 2.69
N ILE A 261 -6.43 -2.70 2.58
CA ILE A 261 -7.17 -1.95 3.60
C ILE A 261 -8.43 -2.73 3.98
N LYS A 262 -8.43 -3.26 5.21
CA LYS A 262 -9.57 -3.96 5.78
C LYS A 262 -10.65 -3.02 6.28
N GLY A 263 -10.27 -1.84 6.80
CA GLY A 263 -11.18 -0.86 7.36
C GLY A 263 -10.47 0.43 7.77
N GLY A 264 -11.16 1.28 8.51
CA GLY A 264 -10.65 2.56 9.00
C GLY A 264 -11.37 3.78 8.42
N THR A 265 -10.95 4.96 8.87
CA THR A 265 -11.48 6.25 8.39
C THR A 265 -10.35 7.10 7.85
N PHE A 266 -10.45 7.50 6.59
CA PHE A 266 -9.40 8.21 5.86
C PHE A 266 -9.91 9.56 5.37
N ASN A 267 -9.20 10.63 5.74
CA ASN A 267 -9.32 11.96 5.15
C ASN A 267 -7.98 12.30 4.50
N ILE A 268 -7.93 12.19 3.18
CA ILE A 268 -6.70 12.32 2.38
C ILE A 268 -6.83 13.56 1.50
N LYS A 269 -5.83 14.44 1.59
CA LYS A 269 -5.71 15.62 0.73
C LYS A 269 -4.27 15.73 0.26
N VAL A 270 -4.06 15.40 -1.01
CA VAL A 270 -2.74 15.28 -1.60
C VAL A 270 -2.71 15.87 -3.01
N SER A 271 -1.50 16.02 -3.58
CA SER A 271 -1.36 16.62 -4.90
C SER A 271 -1.20 15.60 -6.03
N ASP A 272 -0.84 14.35 -5.69
CA ASP A 272 -0.70 13.24 -6.63
C ASP A 272 -1.73 12.16 -6.26
N ASP A 273 -1.33 10.96 -5.86
CA ASP A 273 -2.27 9.86 -5.64
C ASP A 273 -2.81 9.80 -4.21
N GLY A 274 -4.12 9.63 -4.07
CA GLY A 274 -4.72 9.37 -2.77
C GLY A 274 -4.14 8.09 -2.15
N ILE A 275 -4.20 7.00 -2.91
CA ILE A 275 -3.60 5.70 -2.56
C ILE A 275 -3.03 5.07 -3.83
N HIS A 276 -1.73 4.76 -3.81
CA HIS A 276 -0.98 4.14 -4.90
C HIS A 276 -0.46 2.75 -4.52
N ALA A 277 -0.55 1.81 -5.43
CA ALA A 277 0.11 0.50 -5.33
C ALA A 277 0.69 0.07 -6.68
N THR A 278 1.87 -0.54 -6.70
CA THR A 278 2.42 -1.10 -7.94
C THR A 278 1.58 -2.27 -8.43
N THR A 279 1.20 -3.18 -7.55
CA THR A 279 0.51 -4.42 -7.91
C THR A 279 -0.99 -4.34 -7.66
N THR A 280 -1.42 -4.55 -6.44
CA THR A 280 -2.85 -4.59 -6.07
C THR A 280 -3.15 -3.59 -4.97
N LEU A 281 -4.19 -2.81 -5.19
CA LEU A 281 -4.88 -2.04 -4.15
C LEU A 281 -6.22 -2.74 -3.87
N GLN A 282 -6.35 -3.33 -2.68
CA GLN A 282 -7.60 -3.95 -2.24
C GLN A 282 -8.21 -3.23 -1.04
N ILE A 283 -9.48 -2.88 -1.14
CA ILE A 283 -10.28 -2.26 -0.08
C ILE A 283 -11.44 -3.20 0.27
N ASP A 284 -11.43 -3.73 1.49
CA ASP A 284 -12.49 -4.61 2.01
C ASP A 284 -13.53 -3.86 2.85
N GLY A 285 -13.24 -2.62 3.22
CA GLY A 285 -14.14 -1.78 4.00
C GLY A 285 -13.53 -0.43 4.35
N GLY A 286 -14.22 0.33 5.20
CA GLY A 286 -13.76 1.65 5.66
C GLY A 286 -14.50 2.82 5.04
N THR A 287 -14.10 4.02 5.45
CA THR A 287 -14.67 5.29 4.96
C THR A 287 -13.55 6.19 4.46
N PHE A 288 -13.62 6.60 3.21
CA PHE A 288 -12.60 7.39 2.54
C PHE A 288 -13.19 8.70 2.02
N ASN A 289 -12.49 9.79 2.30
CA ASN A 289 -12.68 11.08 1.69
C ASN A 289 -11.35 11.52 1.09
N ILE A 290 -11.22 11.46 -0.23
CA ILE A 290 -9.99 11.65 -0.96
C ILE A 290 -10.11 12.87 -1.86
N THR A 291 -9.13 13.75 -1.81
CA THR A 291 -8.92 14.85 -2.77
C THR A 291 -7.49 14.75 -3.27
N ALA A 292 -7.32 14.47 -4.57
CA ALA A 292 -6.05 14.11 -5.17
C ALA A 292 -6.02 14.46 -6.68
N ALA A 293 -4.89 14.24 -7.35
CA ALA A 293 -4.88 14.14 -8.81
C ALA A 293 -5.56 12.83 -9.22
N GLU A 294 -5.04 11.70 -8.78
CA GLU A 294 -5.67 10.41 -8.91
C GLU A 294 -6.16 9.90 -7.53
N GLY A 295 -7.40 9.40 -7.49
CA GLY A 295 -7.96 8.95 -6.21
C GLY A 295 -7.34 7.66 -5.72
N LEU A 296 -7.43 6.61 -6.54
CA LEU A 296 -6.89 5.27 -6.30
C LEU A 296 -6.15 4.80 -7.55
N GLU A 297 -4.87 4.48 -7.43
CA GLU A 297 -4.06 3.99 -8.54
C GLU A 297 -3.40 2.64 -8.20
N ALA A 298 -3.48 1.66 -9.13
CA ALA A 298 -2.73 0.40 -9.04
C ALA A 298 -2.74 -0.33 -10.40
N THR A 299 -1.99 -1.44 -10.52
CA THR A 299 -2.23 -2.37 -11.65
C THR A 299 -3.60 -3.05 -11.49
N CYS A 300 -3.96 -3.49 -10.27
CA CYS A 300 -5.28 -4.02 -9.98
C CYS A 300 -5.91 -3.25 -8.82
N VAL A 301 -7.04 -2.58 -9.06
CA VAL A 301 -7.84 -1.94 -8.02
C VAL A 301 -9.06 -2.80 -7.74
N LYS A 302 -9.21 -3.25 -6.48
CA LYS A 302 -10.32 -4.08 -6.04
C LYS A 302 -11.03 -3.43 -4.85
N ILE A 303 -12.33 -3.18 -4.97
CA ILE A 303 -13.19 -2.63 -3.90
C ILE A 303 -14.25 -3.67 -3.58
N ASN A 304 -14.13 -4.31 -2.42
CA ASN A 304 -15.09 -5.32 -1.96
C ASN A 304 -16.24 -4.71 -1.16
N ASP A 305 -15.97 -3.67 -0.36
CA ASP A 305 -16.97 -2.93 0.42
C ASP A 305 -16.40 -1.57 0.85
N GLY A 306 -17.18 -0.77 1.58
CA GLY A 306 -16.78 0.52 2.14
C GLY A 306 -17.55 1.70 1.54
N THR A 307 -17.22 2.89 2.04
CA THR A 307 -17.72 4.16 1.51
C THR A 307 -16.54 4.97 1.02
N VAL A 308 -16.42 5.13 -0.30
CA VAL A 308 -15.31 5.80 -0.96
C VAL A 308 -15.83 7.05 -1.66
N SER A 309 -15.38 8.22 -1.23
CA SER A 309 -15.68 9.51 -1.83
C SER A 309 -14.39 10.11 -2.39
N ILE A 310 -14.33 10.31 -3.69
CA ILE A 310 -13.17 10.83 -4.41
C ILE A 310 -13.53 12.13 -5.10
N THR A 311 -12.69 13.13 -4.95
CA THR A 311 -12.64 14.32 -5.79
C THR A 311 -11.27 14.36 -6.45
N ALA A 312 -11.24 14.09 -7.75
CA ALA A 312 -9.99 13.96 -8.51
C ALA A 312 -9.89 15.02 -9.61
N SER A 313 -8.65 15.38 -9.95
CA SER A 313 -8.36 16.35 -11.03
C SER A 313 -7.81 15.68 -12.29
N ASP A 314 -7.41 14.43 -12.22
CA ASP A 314 -6.99 13.57 -13.32
C ASP A 314 -7.90 12.33 -13.36
N ASP A 315 -7.61 11.24 -12.65
CA ASP A 315 -8.50 10.08 -12.64
C ASP A 315 -9.06 9.78 -11.24
N GLY A 316 -10.35 9.36 -11.20
CA GLY A 316 -10.96 8.95 -9.93
C GLY A 316 -10.38 7.62 -9.44
N ILE A 317 -10.39 6.61 -10.30
CA ILE A 317 -9.78 5.30 -10.10
C ILE A 317 -9.01 4.97 -11.39
N ASN A 318 -7.71 4.69 -11.28
CA ASN A 318 -6.85 4.36 -12.40
C ASN A 318 -6.24 2.94 -12.22
N ALA A 319 -6.52 2.03 -13.16
CA ALA A 319 -5.82 0.77 -13.26
C ALA A 319 -4.79 0.83 -14.39
N ALA A 320 -3.58 1.27 -14.06
CA ALA A 320 -2.47 1.43 -14.98
C ALA A 320 -1.49 0.25 -14.92
N LYS A 321 -0.78 -0.02 -16.02
CA LYS A 321 0.20 -1.11 -16.05
C LYS A 321 1.48 -0.73 -15.30
N LYS A 322 1.50 -0.91 -13.99
CA LYS A 322 2.66 -0.68 -13.13
C LYS A 322 3.48 -1.97 -12.92
N SER A 323 2.81 -3.13 -12.80
CA SER A 323 3.42 -4.45 -12.65
C SER A 323 3.49 -5.22 -13.97
N SER A 324 4.56 -5.97 -14.17
CA SER A 324 4.72 -6.84 -15.34
C SER A 324 3.90 -8.14 -15.18
N GLY A 325 3.39 -8.66 -16.28
CA GLY A 325 2.69 -9.96 -16.29
C GLY A 325 1.23 -9.93 -15.85
N THR A 326 0.72 -8.81 -15.33
CA THR A 326 -0.66 -8.64 -14.88
C THR A 326 -1.43 -7.70 -15.81
N THR A 327 -2.67 -8.05 -16.13
CA THR A 327 -3.56 -7.16 -16.89
C THR A 327 -4.19 -6.15 -15.93
N PRO A 328 -4.12 -4.84 -16.21
CA PRO A 328 -4.78 -3.84 -15.41
C PRO A 328 -6.28 -4.11 -15.27
N THR A 329 -6.80 -3.94 -14.06
CA THR A 329 -8.21 -4.26 -13.81
C THR A 329 -8.77 -3.42 -12.68
N VAL A 330 -9.94 -2.83 -12.89
CA VAL A 330 -10.79 -2.29 -11.82
C VAL A 330 -11.91 -3.28 -11.56
N GLU A 331 -12.01 -3.76 -10.32
CA GLU A 331 -13.06 -4.67 -9.87
C GLU A 331 -13.80 -4.06 -8.68
N ILE A 332 -15.13 -3.82 -8.82
CA ILE A 332 -15.96 -3.30 -7.74
C ILE A 332 -17.01 -4.36 -7.41
N ASN A 333 -16.88 -4.96 -6.22
CA ASN A 333 -17.73 -6.05 -5.74
C ASN A 333 -18.84 -5.56 -4.80
N GLY A 334 -18.67 -4.38 -4.20
CA GLY A 334 -19.62 -3.83 -3.23
C GLY A 334 -19.34 -2.39 -2.85
N GLY A 335 -19.95 -1.95 -1.75
CA GLY A 335 -19.76 -0.61 -1.17
C GLY A 335 -20.49 0.53 -1.89
N ASN A 336 -20.16 1.74 -1.47
CA ASN A 336 -20.66 2.99 -2.06
C ASN A 336 -19.48 3.82 -2.55
N VAL A 337 -19.29 3.92 -3.86
CA VAL A 337 -18.23 4.67 -4.50
C VAL A 337 -18.80 5.91 -5.17
N THR A 338 -18.35 7.09 -4.75
CA THR A 338 -18.77 8.38 -5.32
C THR A 338 -17.53 9.10 -5.85
N ILE A 339 -17.53 9.40 -7.13
CA ILE A 339 -16.42 10.05 -7.82
C ILE A 339 -16.92 11.37 -8.41
N THR A 340 -16.22 12.45 -8.11
CA THR A 340 -16.45 13.78 -8.68
C THR A 340 -15.18 14.22 -9.38
N MET A 341 -15.27 14.37 -10.69
CA MET A 341 -14.14 14.74 -11.52
C MET A 341 -14.02 16.26 -11.69
N GLY A 342 -12.78 16.71 -11.84
CA GLY A 342 -12.46 18.08 -12.23
C GLY A 342 -12.94 18.43 -13.65
N GLN A 343 -12.46 19.58 -14.14
CA GLN A 343 -12.69 19.98 -15.52
C GLN A 343 -11.47 19.57 -16.35
N GLY A 344 -11.69 19.00 -17.52
CA GLY A 344 -10.61 18.63 -18.44
C GLY A 344 -10.83 17.25 -19.04
N ASP A 345 -9.74 16.64 -19.42
CA ASP A 345 -9.62 15.29 -19.94
C ASP A 345 -9.33 14.38 -18.75
N THR A 346 -10.38 13.94 -18.10
CA THR A 346 -10.34 13.31 -16.77
C THR A 346 -11.39 12.22 -16.72
N ASP A 347 -10.97 11.03 -16.26
CA ASP A 347 -11.84 9.86 -16.24
C ASP A 347 -12.29 9.49 -14.80
N GLY A 348 -13.58 9.19 -14.67
CA GLY A 348 -14.07 8.72 -13.37
C GLY A 348 -13.43 7.41 -12.97
N VAL A 349 -13.39 6.46 -13.89
CA VAL A 349 -12.71 5.18 -13.77
C VAL A 349 -11.97 4.90 -15.08
N ASP A 350 -10.65 4.89 -15.03
CA ASP A 350 -9.78 4.48 -16.14
C ASP A 350 -9.19 3.08 -15.90
N SER A 351 -9.01 2.32 -16.97
CA SER A 351 -8.28 1.06 -16.93
C SER A 351 -7.57 0.77 -18.25
N ASN A 352 -6.26 0.65 -18.21
CA ASN A 352 -5.51 0.09 -19.34
C ASN A 352 -5.82 -1.42 -19.56
N GLY A 353 -6.96 -1.88 -19.13
CA GLY A 353 -7.43 -3.24 -19.25
C GLY A 353 -8.93 -3.36 -19.05
N ASN A 354 -9.38 -3.96 -17.95
CA ASN A 354 -10.79 -4.29 -17.76
C ASN A 354 -11.44 -3.53 -16.61
N ILE A 355 -12.73 -3.23 -16.74
CA ILE A 355 -13.57 -2.74 -15.65
C ILE A 355 -14.71 -3.74 -15.41
N THR A 356 -14.83 -4.25 -14.19
CA THR A 356 -15.88 -5.18 -13.79
C THR A 356 -16.62 -4.65 -12.56
N ILE A 357 -17.93 -4.46 -12.68
CA ILE A 357 -18.79 -4.06 -11.57
C ILE A 357 -19.71 -5.22 -11.24
N ASN A 358 -19.48 -5.85 -10.08
CA ASN A 358 -20.23 -7.00 -9.59
C ASN A 358 -21.31 -6.61 -8.58
N GLY A 359 -21.16 -5.44 -7.92
CA GLY A 359 -22.08 -5.01 -6.86
C GLY A 359 -21.88 -3.55 -6.45
N GLY A 360 -22.53 -3.14 -5.37
CA GLY A 360 -22.41 -1.80 -4.80
C GLY A 360 -23.23 -0.71 -5.51
N THR A 361 -22.97 0.53 -5.13
CA THR A 361 -23.49 1.74 -5.79
C THR A 361 -22.32 2.61 -6.22
N ILE A 362 -22.17 2.81 -7.52
CA ILE A 362 -21.11 3.60 -8.10
C ILE A 362 -21.74 4.85 -8.73
N SER A 363 -21.32 6.02 -8.28
CA SER A 363 -21.82 7.31 -8.79
C SER A 363 -20.63 8.13 -9.31
N VAL A 364 -20.61 8.39 -10.60
CA VAL A 364 -19.59 9.20 -11.26
C VAL A 364 -20.21 10.48 -11.78
N THR A 365 -19.59 11.61 -11.44
CA THR A 365 -19.93 12.94 -11.96
C THR A 365 -18.71 13.51 -12.66
N GLY A 366 -18.80 13.72 -13.97
CA GLY A 366 -17.69 14.21 -14.78
C GLY A 366 -18.00 14.17 -16.28
N ASN A 367 -17.05 14.59 -17.10
CA ASN A 367 -17.18 14.58 -18.55
C ASN A 367 -17.01 13.17 -19.14
N SER A 368 -16.03 12.42 -18.64
CA SER A 368 -15.80 11.01 -18.95
C SER A 368 -16.01 10.20 -17.69
N ALA A 369 -16.88 9.19 -17.76
CA ALA A 369 -17.16 8.36 -16.58
C ALA A 369 -16.33 7.10 -16.56
N PHE A 370 -16.11 6.47 -17.72
CA PHE A 370 -15.38 5.22 -17.87
C PHE A 370 -14.55 5.23 -19.13
N ASP A 371 -13.24 4.97 -18.99
CA ASP A 371 -12.37 4.61 -20.10
C ASP A 371 -11.74 3.23 -19.84
N TYR A 372 -11.58 2.39 -20.87
CA TYR A 372 -10.96 1.07 -20.72
C TYR A 372 -10.45 0.52 -22.05
N ASP A 373 -9.27 -0.06 -22.04
CA ASP A 373 -8.65 -0.68 -23.23
C ASP A 373 -9.22 -2.06 -23.54
N GLY A 374 -9.74 -2.77 -22.55
CA GLY A 374 -10.25 -4.13 -22.65
C GLY A 374 -11.78 -4.22 -22.66
N THR A 375 -12.34 -4.77 -21.61
CA THR A 375 -13.79 -4.99 -21.46
C THR A 375 -14.36 -4.25 -20.26
N GLY A 376 -15.51 -3.61 -20.44
CA GLY A 376 -16.30 -3.00 -19.37
C GLY A 376 -17.63 -3.75 -19.16
N VAL A 377 -17.86 -4.30 -17.95
CA VAL A 377 -19.02 -5.14 -17.65
C VAL A 377 -19.70 -4.73 -16.35
N ILE A 378 -21.03 -4.66 -16.36
CA ILE A 378 -21.86 -4.57 -15.16
C ILE A 378 -22.56 -5.92 -14.98
N ASN A 379 -22.13 -6.71 -13.99
CA ASN A 379 -22.74 -7.95 -13.58
C ASN A 379 -23.82 -7.75 -12.51
N GLY A 380 -23.71 -6.66 -11.73
CA GLY A 380 -24.62 -6.32 -10.64
C GLY A 380 -24.38 -4.91 -10.10
N GLY A 381 -25.10 -4.58 -9.02
CA GLY A 381 -25.00 -3.25 -8.43
C GLY A 381 -25.79 -2.17 -9.18
N LYS A 382 -25.51 -0.93 -8.82
CA LYS A 382 -26.14 0.27 -9.39
C LYS A 382 -25.08 1.26 -9.85
N VAL A 383 -25.09 1.60 -11.13
CA VAL A 383 -24.15 2.57 -11.72
C VAL A 383 -24.91 3.83 -12.12
N ILE A 384 -24.45 4.98 -11.67
CA ILE A 384 -25.04 6.29 -11.90
C ILE A 384 -23.99 7.20 -12.54
N VAL A 385 -24.27 7.71 -13.71
CA VAL A 385 -23.43 8.67 -14.43
C VAL A 385 -24.17 9.99 -14.56
N ASN A 386 -23.62 11.05 -13.99
CA ASN A 386 -24.23 12.38 -14.01
C ASN A 386 -25.71 12.38 -13.57
N GLY A 387 -26.01 11.63 -12.51
CA GLY A 387 -27.34 11.50 -11.94
C GLY A 387 -28.29 10.55 -12.69
N THR A 388 -27.83 9.90 -13.75
CA THR A 388 -28.64 8.96 -14.55
C THR A 388 -28.12 7.54 -14.34
N GLU A 389 -29.01 6.61 -13.98
CA GLU A 389 -28.67 5.18 -13.87
C GLU A 389 -28.40 4.58 -15.24
N VAL A 390 -27.30 3.84 -15.36
CA VAL A 390 -26.87 3.16 -16.59
C VAL A 390 -26.76 1.65 -16.35
N THR A 391 -27.01 0.86 -17.39
CA THR A 391 -26.97 -0.61 -17.35
C THR A 391 -25.82 -1.21 -18.15
N THR A 392 -25.06 -0.36 -18.82
CA THR A 392 -23.86 -0.72 -19.58
C THR A 392 -22.82 0.36 -19.39
N LEU A 393 -21.54 -0.02 -19.30
CA LEU A 393 -20.44 0.95 -19.33
C LEU A 393 -20.25 1.43 -20.78
N THR A 394 -20.24 2.73 -20.94
CA THR A 394 -19.92 3.35 -22.24
C THR A 394 -18.46 3.76 -22.19
N ASN A 395 -17.64 3.10 -23.02
CA ASN A 395 -16.23 3.48 -23.17
C ASN A 395 -16.14 4.85 -23.82
N GLN A 396 -15.49 5.79 -23.15
CA GLN A 396 -15.33 7.17 -23.59
C GLN A 396 -13.89 7.44 -24.03
N MET A 397 -13.23 6.44 -24.67
CA MET A 397 -11.92 6.66 -25.28
C MET A 397 -11.89 8.01 -25.97
N MET A 398 -10.88 8.81 -25.71
CA MET A 398 -10.67 10.16 -26.25
C MET A 398 -11.07 10.29 -27.71
N GLY A 399 -12.23 10.79 -27.91
CA GLY A 399 -12.84 11.06 -29.20
C GLY A 399 -14.13 11.81 -28.97
N GLY A 400 -14.06 13.11 -28.70
CA GLY A 400 -15.22 13.96 -28.49
C GLY A 400 -16.25 13.79 -29.62
N PRO A 401 -17.54 14.13 -29.38
CA PRO A 401 -18.60 14.06 -30.41
C PRO A 401 -18.30 15.04 -31.53
N GLY A 402 -17.51 14.62 -32.53
CA GLY A 402 -17.13 15.49 -33.65
C GLY A 402 -16.15 14.91 -34.68
N GLY A 403 -15.76 13.65 -34.58
CA GLY A 403 -14.91 13.00 -35.59
C GLY A 403 -15.65 12.65 -36.87
N GLY A 404 -16.09 13.64 -37.61
CA GLY A 404 -16.59 13.47 -38.99
C GLY A 404 -15.48 12.93 -39.90
N ASN A 405 -15.78 11.82 -40.55
CA ASN A 405 -15.08 11.15 -41.60
C ASN A 405 -14.39 12.15 -42.58
N GLY A 406 -13.08 12.40 -42.42
CA GLY A 406 -12.24 13.28 -43.26
C GLY A 406 -11.19 12.48 -43.97
N GLY A 407 -11.46 12.16 -45.23
CA GLY A 407 -10.71 11.32 -46.14
C GLY A 407 -9.22 11.66 -46.27
N PHE A 408 -8.47 10.65 -46.58
CA PHE A 408 -7.12 10.69 -47.13
C PHE A 408 -6.98 11.72 -48.25
N GLY A 409 -6.19 12.77 -48.06
CA GLY A 409 -5.75 13.72 -49.03
C GLY A 409 -4.24 13.90 -48.93
N GLY A 410 -3.51 13.16 -49.74
CA GLY A 410 -2.09 13.29 -49.84
C GLY A 410 -1.64 14.55 -50.58
N ARG A 411 -0.33 14.84 -50.45
CA ARG A 411 0.57 15.68 -51.23
C ARG A 411 0.89 17.08 -50.70
N GLY A 412 2.16 17.26 -50.58
CA GLY A 412 2.81 18.54 -50.79
C GLY A 412 4.18 18.65 -50.15
N GLY A 413 5.21 18.11 -50.84
CA GLY A 413 6.58 18.42 -50.49
C GLY A 413 6.91 19.91 -50.70
N PHE A 414 7.61 20.52 -49.77
CA PHE A 414 8.31 21.76 -49.96
C PHE A 414 9.80 21.60 -49.69
N LYS A 415 10.58 21.83 -50.76
CA LYS A 415 12.04 21.97 -50.69
C LYS A 415 12.36 23.32 -50.04
N GLY A 416 13.26 23.34 -49.07
CA GLY A 416 13.89 24.55 -48.56
C GLY A 416 14.97 25.08 -49.52
N PRO A 417 15.29 26.36 -49.45
CA PRO A 417 16.51 26.88 -50.08
C PRO A 417 17.66 26.92 -49.07
N ARG A 418 18.83 26.67 -49.61
CA ARG A 418 20.14 26.91 -48.97
C ARG A 418 20.41 28.41 -48.92
N GLY A 419 21.02 28.86 -47.86
CA GLY A 419 21.68 30.11 -47.62
C GLY A 419 22.47 30.03 -46.34
#